data_3aeb41b042f7b3eed58f7e062ab22396
#
_entry.id   3aeb41b042f7b3eed58f7e062ab22396
#
_cell.length_a   1.000
_cell.length_b   1.000
_cell.length_c   1.000
_cell.angle_alpha   90.00
_cell.angle_beta   90.00
_cell.angle_gamma   90.00
#
_symmetry.space_group_name_H-M   'P 1'
#
loop_
_entity.id
_entity.type
_entity.pdbx_description
1 polymer ?
#
loop_
_entity_poly.entity_id
_entity_poly.type
_entity_poly.pdbx_seq_one_letter_code
_entity_poly.pdbx_strand_id
1 'polypeptide(L)'
;MRISGHEFARMCDATLTGAVATHQEMLEMIKQAKKYHFYSVIGQRCYLDEMVEKLKGTDVLVGAGCSNITGADPAEVKANFAKWHLAHGAQEIENIMNISAFKSGLDDMVVRDVRAVRDAIGPNVVYKCILEVCYLNDDEIRHACELLIEGGVDYVKTSTGKAGPATLHHVEVMSEACKGRAKIKAAGGIRSIETVERMLDLGVERFGVG
;
A
#
# COMPACT_ATOMS: atom_id res chain seq x y z
N MET A 1 -6.39 25.07 6.31
CA MET A 1 -6.53 23.77 5.61
C MET A 1 -6.31 24.05 4.12
N ARG A 2 -5.27 23.45 3.52
CA ARG A 2 -4.86 23.68 2.11
C ARG A 2 -5.63 22.79 1.12
N ILE A 3 -6.19 21.69 1.63
CA ILE A 3 -7.03 20.77 0.85
C ILE A 3 -8.40 20.62 1.49
N SER A 4 -9.42 20.44 0.68
CA SER A 4 -10.77 20.12 1.16
C SER A 4 -10.85 18.67 1.64
N GLY A 5 -11.88 18.36 2.45
CA GLY A 5 -12.14 16.98 2.86
C GLY A 5 -12.41 16.04 1.68
N HIS A 6 -13.02 16.56 0.60
CA HIS A 6 -13.26 15.80 -0.62
C HIS A 6 -11.96 15.49 -1.37
N GLU A 7 -11.07 16.47 -1.55
CA GLU A 7 -9.75 16.24 -2.17
C GLU A 7 -8.93 15.23 -1.38
N PHE A 8 -8.93 15.33 -0.05
CA PHE A 8 -8.25 14.35 0.80
C PHE A 8 -8.85 12.94 0.65
N ALA A 9 -10.19 12.83 0.66
CA ALA A 9 -10.87 11.56 0.48
C ALA A 9 -10.44 10.86 -0.84
N ARG A 10 -10.27 11.64 -1.93
CA ARG A 10 -9.76 11.14 -3.22
C ARG A 10 -8.30 10.68 -3.21
N MET A 11 -7.59 10.90 -2.12
CA MET A 11 -6.22 10.40 -1.89
C MET A 11 -6.19 9.22 -0.90
N CYS A 12 -7.34 8.83 -0.34
CA CYS A 12 -7.42 7.81 0.70
C CYS A 12 -7.71 6.41 0.16
N ASP A 13 -6.93 5.45 0.63
CA ASP A 13 -7.23 4.02 0.57
C ASP A 13 -7.79 3.59 1.93
N ALA A 14 -9.10 3.35 2.02
CA ALA A 14 -9.70 2.81 3.24
C ALA A 14 -9.24 1.37 3.44
N THR A 15 -8.66 1.08 4.60
CA THR A 15 -8.00 -0.20 4.84
C THR A 15 -8.57 -0.90 6.06
N LEU A 16 -9.08 -2.12 5.89
CA LEU A 16 -9.61 -2.96 6.96
C LEU A 16 -9.06 -4.39 6.83
N THR A 17 -7.83 -4.58 7.34
CA THR A 17 -7.09 -5.86 7.25
C THR A 17 -6.70 -6.41 8.62
N GLY A 18 -7.30 -5.90 9.71
CA GLY A 18 -7.07 -6.40 11.07
C GLY A 18 -7.58 -7.84 11.24
N ALA A 19 -6.88 -8.64 12.04
CA ALA A 19 -7.27 -10.04 12.27
C ALA A 19 -8.68 -10.20 12.88
N VAL A 20 -9.14 -9.19 13.62
CA VAL A 20 -10.47 -9.15 14.24
C VAL A 20 -11.49 -8.34 13.44
N ALA A 21 -11.12 -7.87 12.23
CA ALA A 21 -12.03 -7.11 11.37
C ALA A 21 -13.26 -7.98 10.99
N THR A 22 -14.43 -7.44 11.25
CA THR A 22 -15.68 -8.13 11.02
C THR A 22 -16.27 -7.84 9.65
N HIS A 23 -17.16 -8.71 9.18
CA HIS A 23 -17.92 -8.49 7.95
C HIS A 23 -18.74 -7.18 8.01
N GLN A 24 -19.36 -6.89 9.17
CA GLN A 24 -20.14 -5.66 9.34
C GLN A 24 -19.29 -4.38 9.21
N GLU A 25 -18.07 -4.39 9.75
CA GLU A 25 -17.12 -3.27 9.59
C GLU A 25 -16.69 -3.11 8.13
N MET A 26 -16.51 -4.22 7.41
CA MET A 26 -16.23 -4.17 5.95
C MET A 26 -17.38 -3.53 5.19
N LEU A 27 -18.62 -3.87 5.51
CA LEU A 27 -19.79 -3.24 4.87
C LEU A 27 -19.89 -1.74 5.17
N GLU A 28 -19.59 -1.33 6.40
CA GLU A 28 -19.57 0.09 6.76
C GLU A 28 -18.42 0.83 6.07
N MET A 29 -17.23 0.23 5.97
CA MET A 29 -16.11 0.80 5.19
C MET A 29 -16.51 1.06 3.73
N ILE A 30 -17.15 0.11 3.07
CA ILE A 30 -17.65 0.27 1.70
C ILE A 30 -18.64 1.43 1.60
N LYS A 31 -19.58 1.51 2.54
CA LYS A 31 -20.58 2.59 2.59
C LYS A 31 -19.93 3.96 2.75
N GLN A 32 -18.92 4.07 3.64
CA GLN A 32 -18.17 5.31 3.83
C GLN A 32 -17.34 5.65 2.58
N ALA A 33 -16.68 4.67 1.98
CA ALA A 33 -15.90 4.86 0.76
C ALA A 33 -16.75 5.41 -0.39
N LYS A 34 -17.97 4.88 -0.59
CA LYS A 34 -18.93 5.39 -1.58
C LYS A 34 -19.41 6.80 -1.26
N LYS A 35 -19.73 7.06 0.02
CA LYS A 35 -20.25 8.36 0.47
C LYS A 35 -19.25 9.49 0.29
N TYR A 36 -17.98 9.23 0.58
CA TYR A 36 -16.92 10.24 0.57
C TYR A 36 -16.02 10.16 -0.66
N HIS A 37 -16.32 9.24 -1.59
CA HIS A 37 -15.53 9.03 -2.80
C HIS A 37 -14.05 8.74 -2.50
N PHE A 38 -13.76 7.80 -1.60
CA PHE A 38 -12.39 7.38 -1.37
C PHE A 38 -11.77 6.83 -2.66
N TYR A 39 -10.46 6.88 -2.77
CA TYR A 39 -9.80 6.39 -3.98
C TYR A 39 -9.95 4.87 -4.11
N SER A 40 -9.67 4.12 -3.02
CA SER A 40 -9.85 2.68 -3.01
C SER A 40 -10.25 2.14 -1.64
N VAL A 41 -10.66 0.88 -1.63
CA VAL A 41 -10.80 0.08 -0.41
C VAL A 41 -9.86 -1.12 -0.46
N ILE A 42 -9.32 -1.52 0.70
CA ILE A 42 -8.49 -2.72 0.87
C ILE A 42 -9.01 -3.46 2.11
N GLY A 43 -9.59 -4.62 1.90
CA GLY A 43 -10.16 -5.43 2.98
C GLY A 43 -9.50 -6.81 3.11
N GLN A 44 -10.12 -7.66 3.93
CA GLN A 44 -9.75 -9.07 4.03
C GLN A 44 -10.01 -9.78 2.68
N ARG A 45 -9.08 -10.64 2.28
CA ARG A 45 -9.13 -11.36 0.98
C ARG A 45 -10.38 -12.20 0.81
N CYS A 46 -10.93 -12.77 1.90
CA CYS A 46 -12.15 -13.58 1.87
C CYS A 46 -13.41 -12.78 1.47
N TYR A 47 -13.36 -11.45 1.52
CA TYR A 47 -14.46 -10.57 1.12
C TYR A 47 -14.22 -9.88 -0.23
N LEU A 48 -13.19 -10.27 -0.98
CA LEU A 48 -12.80 -9.59 -2.23
C LEU A 48 -13.95 -9.54 -3.23
N ASP A 49 -14.57 -10.66 -3.55
CA ASP A 49 -15.66 -10.74 -4.53
C ASP A 49 -16.86 -9.88 -4.11
N GLU A 50 -17.18 -9.84 -2.82
CA GLU A 50 -18.26 -9.00 -2.31
C GLU A 50 -17.91 -7.51 -2.38
N MET A 51 -16.68 -7.12 -2.06
CA MET A 51 -16.22 -5.73 -2.20
C MET A 51 -16.33 -5.28 -3.66
N VAL A 52 -15.88 -6.10 -4.59
CA VAL A 52 -15.94 -5.83 -6.03
C VAL A 52 -17.39 -5.66 -6.49
N GLU A 53 -18.29 -6.57 -6.12
CA GLU A 53 -19.70 -6.47 -6.50
C GLU A 53 -20.37 -5.22 -5.91
N LYS A 54 -20.12 -4.90 -4.64
CA LYS A 54 -20.71 -3.73 -3.97
C LYS A 54 -20.20 -2.39 -4.47
N LEU A 55 -19.00 -2.36 -5.05
CA LEU A 55 -18.38 -1.14 -5.61
C LEU A 55 -18.52 -1.02 -7.12
N LYS A 56 -19.12 -2.01 -7.76
CA LYS A 56 -19.38 -1.99 -9.20
C LYS A 56 -20.19 -0.75 -9.63
N GLY A 57 -19.67 -0.06 -10.65
CA GLY A 57 -20.29 1.17 -11.16
C GLY A 57 -20.05 2.42 -10.31
N THR A 58 -19.20 2.33 -9.28
CA THR A 58 -18.71 3.49 -8.52
C THR A 58 -17.32 3.91 -8.98
N ASP A 59 -16.85 5.05 -8.47
CA ASP A 59 -15.51 5.57 -8.71
C ASP A 59 -14.46 5.10 -7.66
N VAL A 60 -14.85 4.17 -6.79
CA VAL A 60 -14.00 3.61 -5.74
C VAL A 60 -13.38 2.31 -6.22
N LEU A 61 -12.07 2.23 -6.24
CA LEU A 61 -11.34 1.02 -6.65
C LEU A 61 -11.25 -0.02 -5.52
N VAL A 62 -11.02 -1.27 -5.90
CA VAL A 62 -10.72 -2.35 -4.96
C VAL A 62 -9.24 -2.73 -5.09
N GLY A 63 -8.49 -2.56 -4.01
CA GLY A 63 -7.11 -3.04 -3.89
C GLY A 63 -7.02 -4.33 -3.08
N ALA A 64 -6.00 -5.13 -3.34
CA ALA A 64 -5.76 -6.38 -2.62
C ALA A 64 -4.29 -6.60 -2.27
N GLY A 65 -4.04 -7.14 -1.08
CA GLY A 65 -2.70 -7.51 -0.62
C GLY A 65 -2.30 -8.91 -1.07
N CYS A 66 -1.13 -9.08 -1.70
CA CYS A 66 -0.68 -10.36 -2.26
C CYS A 66 0.37 -11.10 -1.42
N SER A 67 0.69 -10.62 -0.22
CA SER A 67 1.65 -11.25 0.70
C SER A 67 1.07 -11.44 2.10
N ASN A 68 1.77 -12.23 2.93
CA ASN A 68 1.55 -12.23 4.38
C ASN A 68 2.10 -10.94 5.03
N ILE A 69 1.87 -10.78 6.35
CA ILE A 69 2.24 -9.57 7.09
C ILE A 69 3.75 -9.35 7.21
N THR A 70 4.58 -10.38 7.03
CA THR A 70 6.04 -10.28 7.10
C THR A 70 6.70 -10.09 5.74
N GLY A 71 5.93 -10.21 4.65
CA GLY A 71 6.44 -10.19 3.29
C GLY A 71 7.30 -11.40 2.90
N ALA A 72 7.39 -12.42 3.74
CA ALA A 72 8.32 -13.55 3.56
C ALA A 72 7.75 -14.74 2.78
N ASP A 73 6.61 -14.57 2.10
CA ASP A 73 6.11 -15.60 1.17
C ASP A 73 7.07 -15.75 -0.01
N PRO A 74 7.22 -16.97 -0.59
CA PRO A 74 7.95 -17.14 -1.84
C PRO A 74 7.39 -16.24 -2.95
N ALA A 75 8.28 -15.74 -3.81
CA ALA A 75 7.93 -14.81 -4.89
C ALA A 75 6.80 -15.33 -5.80
N GLU A 76 6.84 -16.61 -6.13
CA GLU A 76 5.82 -17.28 -6.93
C GLU A 76 4.44 -17.33 -6.25
N VAL A 77 4.41 -17.46 -4.92
CA VAL A 77 3.16 -17.45 -4.14
C VAL A 77 2.53 -16.07 -4.19
N LYS A 78 3.33 -15.01 -3.97
CA LYS A 78 2.87 -13.62 -4.09
C LYS A 78 2.35 -13.32 -5.50
N ALA A 79 3.09 -13.71 -6.53
CA ALA A 79 2.70 -13.55 -7.92
C ALA A 79 1.37 -14.28 -8.25
N ASN A 80 1.20 -15.49 -7.74
CA ASN A 80 -0.05 -16.24 -7.92
C ASN A 80 -1.22 -15.60 -7.17
N PHE A 81 -1.03 -15.11 -5.95
CA PHE A 81 -2.05 -14.34 -5.24
C PHE A 81 -2.43 -13.07 -5.98
N ALA A 82 -1.45 -12.33 -6.52
CA ALA A 82 -1.71 -11.13 -7.29
C ALA A 82 -2.56 -11.43 -8.54
N LYS A 83 -2.22 -12.47 -9.31
CA LYS A 83 -3.04 -12.94 -10.45
C LYS A 83 -4.45 -13.32 -10.03
N TRP A 84 -4.57 -14.08 -8.95
CA TRP A 84 -5.87 -14.49 -8.42
C TRP A 84 -6.74 -13.28 -8.06
N HIS A 85 -6.17 -12.29 -7.37
CA HIS A 85 -6.88 -11.07 -6.99
C HIS A 85 -7.37 -10.29 -8.21
N LEU A 86 -6.54 -10.14 -9.26
CA LEU A 86 -6.96 -9.46 -10.49
C LEU A 86 -8.08 -10.24 -11.22
N ALA A 87 -7.99 -11.58 -11.27
CA ALA A 87 -9.03 -12.42 -11.85
C ALA A 87 -10.38 -12.30 -11.10
N HIS A 88 -10.33 -11.95 -9.81
CA HIS A 88 -11.49 -11.69 -8.96
C HIS A 88 -11.86 -10.20 -8.85
N GLY A 89 -11.35 -9.36 -9.74
CA GLY A 89 -11.78 -7.98 -9.92
C GLY A 89 -11.04 -6.94 -9.08
N ALA A 90 -9.96 -7.29 -8.38
CA ALA A 90 -9.07 -6.28 -7.81
C ALA A 90 -8.46 -5.42 -8.94
N GLN A 91 -8.25 -4.13 -8.68
CA GLN A 91 -7.75 -3.16 -9.65
C GLN A 91 -6.38 -2.60 -9.28
N GLU A 92 -5.95 -2.79 -8.02
CA GLU A 92 -4.65 -2.41 -7.51
C GLU A 92 -4.08 -3.54 -6.64
N ILE A 93 -2.77 -3.70 -6.64
CA ILE A 93 -2.08 -4.74 -5.84
C ILE A 93 -1.14 -4.08 -4.83
N GLU A 94 -1.19 -4.54 -3.58
CA GLU A 94 -0.21 -4.21 -2.54
C GLU A 94 0.62 -5.45 -2.18
N ASN A 95 1.92 -5.25 -2.01
CA ASN A 95 2.86 -6.25 -1.48
C ASN A 95 3.50 -5.71 -0.19
N ILE A 96 4.09 -6.60 0.59
CA ILE A 96 5.02 -6.23 1.66
C ILE A 96 6.40 -6.75 1.25
N MET A 97 7.42 -5.89 1.35
CA MET A 97 8.81 -6.26 1.12
C MET A 97 9.19 -7.48 1.98
N ASN A 98 9.99 -8.38 1.46
CA ASN A 98 10.56 -9.45 2.28
C ASN A 98 11.60 -8.85 3.24
N ILE A 99 11.13 -8.46 4.43
CA ILE A 99 11.94 -7.76 5.44
C ILE A 99 13.08 -8.66 5.93
N SER A 100 12.85 -9.97 6.05
CA SER A 100 13.88 -10.92 6.48
C SER A 100 15.01 -11.01 5.46
N ALA A 101 14.69 -11.12 4.17
CA ALA A 101 15.70 -11.12 3.10
C ALA A 101 16.47 -9.80 3.08
N PHE A 102 15.76 -8.66 3.17
CA PHE A 102 16.38 -7.34 3.22
C PHE A 102 17.37 -7.20 4.38
N LYS A 103 16.96 -7.54 5.61
CA LYS A 103 17.84 -7.51 6.81
C LYS A 103 19.00 -8.49 6.73
N SER A 104 18.94 -9.46 5.86
CA SER A 104 20.00 -10.44 5.61
C SER A 104 20.95 -10.02 4.47
N GLY A 105 20.74 -8.83 3.84
CA GLY A 105 21.54 -8.37 2.71
C GLY A 105 21.31 -9.17 1.43
N LEU A 106 20.16 -9.83 1.30
CA LEU A 106 19.78 -10.62 0.12
C LEU A 106 19.02 -9.76 -0.89
N ASP A 107 19.65 -8.69 -1.36
CA ASP A 107 19.05 -7.67 -2.23
C ASP A 107 18.45 -8.25 -3.51
N ASP A 108 19.16 -9.16 -4.19
CA ASP A 108 18.66 -9.86 -5.37
C ASP A 108 17.37 -10.65 -5.09
N MET A 109 17.19 -11.15 -3.86
CA MET A 109 15.97 -11.84 -3.47
C MET A 109 14.81 -10.86 -3.32
N VAL A 110 15.07 -9.68 -2.74
CA VAL A 110 14.07 -8.61 -2.60
C VAL A 110 13.62 -8.12 -3.97
N VAL A 111 14.56 -7.82 -4.87
CA VAL A 111 14.25 -7.34 -6.23
C VAL A 111 13.47 -8.39 -7.03
N ARG A 112 13.91 -9.67 -7.00
CA ARG A 112 13.21 -10.76 -7.69
C ARG A 112 11.80 -10.99 -7.16
N ASP A 113 11.60 -10.87 -5.85
CA ASP A 113 10.29 -10.98 -5.21
C ASP A 113 9.31 -9.91 -5.73
N VAL A 114 9.75 -8.66 -5.74
CA VAL A 114 8.94 -7.53 -6.24
C VAL A 114 8.68 -7.66 -7.73
N ARG A 115 9.71 -8.01 -8.52
CA ARG A 115 9.61 -8.17 -9.97
C ARG A 115 8.66 -9.30 -10.37
N ALA A 116 8.68 -10.41 -9.64
CA ALA A 116 7.76 -11.53 -9.92
C ALA A 116 6.28 -11.10 -9.80
N VAL A 117 5.96 -10.24 -8.85
CA VAL A 117 4.60 -9.68 -8.75
C VAL A 117 4.34 -8.71 -9.90
N ARG A 118 5.27 -7.81 -10.22
CA ARG A 118 5.12 -6.87 -11.36
C ARG A 118 4.89 -7.61 -12.68
N ASP A 119 5.68 -8.63 -12.97
CA ASP A 119 5.54 -9.44 -14.18
C ASP A 119 4.19 -10.17 -14.23
N ALA A 120 3.70 -10.60 -13.08
CA ALA A 120 2.42 -11.29 -12.94
C ALA A 120 1.21 -10.41 -13.23
N ILE A 121 1.27 -9.12 -12.86
CA ILE A 121 0.14 -8.18 -12.96
C ILE A 121 0.23 -7.27 -14.20
N GLY A 122 1.39 -7.22 -14.85
CA GLY A 122 1.63 -6.36 -16.01
C GLY A 122 1.83 -4.89 -15.67
N PRO A 123 2.14 -4.04 -16.68
CA PRO A 123 2.55 -2.65 -16.44
C PRO A 123 1.40 -1.68 -16.12
N ASN A 124 0.15 -2.07 -16.38
CA ASN A 124 -1.01 -1.17 -16.29
C ASN A 124 -1.74 -1.24 -14.93
N VAL A 125 -1.38 -2.19 -14.07
CA VAL A 125 -1.96 -2.32 -12.73
C VAL A 125 -1.11 -1.55 -11.74
N VAL A 126 -1.73 -0.69 -10.93
CA VAL A 126 -1.02 0.04 -9.87
C VAL A 126 -0.49 -0.95 -8.84
N TYR A 127 0.84 -0.91 -8.67
CA TYR A 127 1.57 -1.78 -7.75
C TYR A 127 2.23 -0.99 -6.62
N LYS A 128 1.88 -1.31 -5.39
CA LYS A 128 2.39 -0.67 -4.19
C LYS A 128 3.18 -1.68 -3.36
N CYS A 129 4.33 -1.30 -2.82
CA CYS A 129 5.07 -2.16 -1.91
C CYS A 129 5.39 -1.44 -0.59
N ILE A 130 5.15 -2.14 0.51
CA ILE A 130 5.31 -1.64 1.88
C ILE A 130 6.73 -1.96 2.35
N LEU A 131 7.44 -0.93 2.83
CA LEU A 131 8.75 -1.07 3.45
C LEU A 131 8.67 -1.57 4.89
N GLU A 132 7.62 -1.19 5.63
CA GLU A 132 7.47 -1.31 7.09
C GLU A 132 8.58 -0.53 7.82
N VAL A 133 8.58 0.77 7.61
CA VAL A 133 9.68 1.70 7.99
C VAL A 133 10.08 1.64 9.47
N CYS A 134 9.17 1.21 10.38
CA CYS A 134 9.49 1.09 11.79
C CYS A 134 10.56 0.04 12.12
N TYR A 135 10.89 -0.84 11.19
CA TYR A 135 11.98 -1.83 11.32
C TYR A 135 13.31 -1.34 10.70
N LEU A 136 13.32 -0.16 10.08
CA LEU A 136 14.42 0.31 9.24
C LEU A 136 15.01 1.60 9.81
N ASN A 137 16.33 1.75 9.70
CA ASN A 137 16.99 3.06 9.86
C ASN A 137 16.97 3.83 8.54
N ASP A 138 17.45 5.08 8.55
CA ASP A 138 17.39 5.97 7.38
C ASP A 138 18.13 5.42 6.16
N ASP A 139 19.31 4.82 6.35
CA ASP A 139 20.08 4.25 5.25
C ASP A 139 19.39 3.00 4.68
N GLU A 140 18.79 2.19 5.54
CA GLU A 140 17.99 1.04 5.15
C GLU A 140 16.71 1.47 4.40
N ILE A 141 16.06 2.57 4.80
CA ILE A 141 14.90 3.11 4.08
C ILE A 141 15.32 3.56 2.66
N ARG A 142 16.44 4.29 2.54
CA ARG A 142 16.97 4.69 1.23
C ARG A 142 17.27 3.49 0.35
N HIS A 143 17.98 2.51 0.88
CA HIS A 143 18.33 1.29 0.15
C HIS A 143 17.10 0.47 -0.26
N ALA A 144 16.14 0.29 0.66
CA ALA A 144 14.89 -0.41 0.35
C ALA A 144 14.10 0.29 -0.76
N CYS A 145 14.02 1.62 -0.76
CA CYS A 145 13.38 2.37 -1.85
C CYS A 145 14.02 2.04 -3.21
N GLU A 146 15.36 2.01 -3.30
CA GLU A 146 16.07 1.67 -4.54
C GLU A 146 15.72 0.26 -5.04
N LEU A 147 15.73 -0.74 -4.15
CA LEU A 147 15.41 -2.13 -4.51
C LEU A 147 13.96 -2.28 -4.98
N LEU A 148 13.01 -1.61 -4.32
CA LEU A 148 11.61 -1.67 -4.71
C LEU A 148 11.37 -0.98 -6.06
N ILE A 149 12.03 0.16 -6.31
CA ILE A 149 11.98 0.87 -7.60
C ILE A 149 12.57 -0.01 -8.71
N GLU A 150 13.71 -0.65 -8.47
CA GLU A 150 14.32 -1.61 -9.39
C GLU A 150 13.37 -2.78 -9.68
N GLY A 151 12.65 -3.27 -8.67
CA GLY A 151 11.62 -4.30 -8.80
C GLY A 151 10.39 -3.89 -9.59
N GLY A 152 10.19 -2.58 -9.83
CA GLY A 152 9.15 -2.04 -10.71
C GLY A 152 7.85 -1.65 -10.00
N VAL A 153 7.90 -1.15 -8.76
CA VAL A 153 6.73 -0.60 -8.07
C VAL A 153 6.33 0.77 -8.62
N ASP A 154 5.03 1.08 -8.58
CA ASP A 154 4.53 2.44 -8.82
C ASP A 154 4.58 3.27 -7.55
N TYR A 155 4.34 2.63 -6.40
CA TYR A 155 4.36 3.28 -5.10
C TYR A 155 5.24 2.52 -4.10
N VAL A 156 6.07 3.27 -3.40
CA VAL A 156 6.62 2.82 -2.11
C VAL A 156 5.67 3.27 -0.99
N LYS A 157 5.35 2.36 -0.07
CA LYS A 157 4.43 2.64 1.04
C LYS A 157 5.16 2.51 2.37
N THR A 158 4.93 3.45 3.27
CA THR A 158 5.61 3.48 4.57
C THR A 158 5.39 2.22 5.39
N SER A 159 4.15 1.94 5.79
CA SER A 159 3.87 0.92 6.81
C SER A 159 2.51 0.26 6.62
N THR A 160 2.33 -0.90 7.26
CA THR A 160 1.02 -1.53 7.46
C THR A 160 0.22 -0.84 8.57
N GLY A 161 0.90 -0.12 9.48
CA GLY A 161 0.34 0.44 10.70
C GLY A 161 0.19 -0.58 11.84
N LYS A 162 0.59 -1.83 11.66
CA LYS A 162 0.50 -2.91 12.68
C LYS A 162 1.76 -3.02 13.53
N ALA A 163 2.93 -2.76 12.94
CA ALA A 163 4.21 -2.84 13.63
C ALA A 163 4.60 -1.50 14.30
N GLY A 164 4.12 -0.39 13.77
CA GLY A 164 4.38 0.95 14.30
C GLY A 164 3.90 2.05 13.37
N PRO A 165 3.91 3.32 13.84
CA PRO A 165 3.51 4.45 13.03
C PRO A 165 4.60 4.86 12.03
N ALA A 166 4.18 5.40 10.90
CA ALA A 166 5.05 6.21 10.05
C ALA A 166 5.16 7.62 10.63
N THR A 167 6.34 8.23 10.52
CA THR A 167 6.60 9.62 10.94
C THR A 167 6.83 10.51 9.73
N LEU A 168 6.79 11.83 9.92
CA LEU A 168 7.19 12.79 8.90
C LEU A 168 8.64 12.55 8.46
N HIS A 169 9.55 12.26 9.40
CA HIS A 169 10.94 11.96 9.11
C HIS A 169 11.09 10.75 8.16
N HIS A 170 10.35 9.67 8.39
CA HIS A 170 10.36 8.53 7.48
C HIS A 170 9.94 8.93 6.05
N VAL A 171 8.92 9.78 5.93
CA VAL A 171 8.46 10.28 4.61
C VAL A 171 9.50 11.18 3.97
N GLU A 172 10.19 12.04 4.73
CA GLU A 172 11.31 12.87 4.23
C GLU A 172 12.41 11.99 3.61
N VAL A 173 12.87 10.97 4.34
CA VAL A 173 13.89 10.03 3.85
C VAL A 173 13.44 9.30 2.59
N MET A 174 12.18 8.83 2.56
CA MET A 174 11.62 8.18 1.36
C MET A 174 11.52 9.13 0.18
N SER A 175 11.10 10.38 0.40
CA SER A 175 11.00 11.40 -0.64
C SER A 175 12.35 11.68 -1.28
N GLU A 176 13.38 11.86 -0.45
CA GLU A 176 14.76 12.05 -0.90
C GLU A 176 15.30 10.84 -1.69
N ALA A 177 14.95 9.61 -1.26
CA ALA A 177 15.38 8.40 -1.94
C ALA A 177 14.66 8.20 -3.29
N CYS A 178 13.35 8.39 -3.32
CA CYS A 178 12.56 8.13 -4.52
C CYS A 178 12.82 9.14 -5.64
N LYS A 179 13.03 10.42 -5.32
CA LYS A 179 13.31 11.50 -6.31
C LYS A 179 12.33 11.49 -7.50
N GLY A 180 11.06 11.18 -7.25
CA GLY A 180 10.03 11.10 -8.29
C GLY A 180 10.06 9.84 -9.18
N ARG A 181 10.98 8.89 -8.94
CA ARG A 181 11.03 7.60 -9.68
C ARG A 181 9.94 6.62 -9.26
N ALA A 182 9.44 6.74 -8.03
CA ALA A 182 8.24 6.10 -7.54
C ALA A 182 7.45 7.11 -6.72
N LYS A 183 6.14 6.92 -6.67
CA LYS A 183 5.23 7.70 -5.84
C LYS A 183 5.28 7.22 -4.39
N ILE A 184 4.78 8.03 -3.46
CA ILE A 184 4.79 7.70 -2.04
C ILE A 184 3.36 7.58 -1.53
N LYS A 185 3.10 6.47 -0.82
CA LYS A 185 1.89 6.26 -0.02
C LYS A 185 2.25 6.27 1.47
N ALA A 186 1.66 7.17 2.24
CA ALA A 186 1.81 7.20 3.68
C ALA A 186 0.68 6.42 4.37
N ALA A 187 1.02 5.58 5.33
CA ALA A 187 0.07 4.83 6.14
C ALA A 187 0.68 4.49 7.51
N GLY A 188 -0.18 4.36 8.51
CA GLY A 188 0.22 4.03 9.88
C GLY A 188 0.32 5.28 10.79
N GLY A 189 -0.65 5.44 11.68
CA GLY A 189 -0.61 6.43 12.75
C GLY A 189 -0.90 7.88 12.37
N ILE A 190 -1.35 8.16 11.13
CA ILE A 190 -1.71 9.52 10.68
C ILE A 190 -3.04 9.89 11.32
N ARG A 191 -3.07 10.98 12.14
CA ARG A 191 -4.22 11.36 12.97
C ARG A 191 -4.65 12.81 12.86
N SER A 192 -3.89 13.65 12.11
CA SER A 192 -4.22 15.09 11.99
C SER A 192 -4.07 15.56 10.54
N ILE A 193 -4.90 16.51 10.17
CA ILE A 193 -4.83 17.16 8.86
C ILE A 193 -3.52 17.94 8.68
N GLU A 194 -2.99 18.50 9.75
CA GLU A 194 -1.69 19.18 9.73
C GLU A 194 -0.56 18.21 9.28
N THR A 195 -0.56 17.00 9.84
CA THR A 195 0.39 15.96 9.41
C THR A 195 0.21 15.59 7.93
N VAL A 196 -1.05 15.47 7.48
CA VAL A 196 -1.37 15.21 6.07
C VAL A 196 -0.82 16.33 5.17
N GLU A 197 -1.07 17.60 5.51
CA GLU A 197 -0.59 18.75 4.73
C GLU A 197 0.95 18.78 4.63
N ARG A 198 1.65 18.47 5.72
CA ARG A 198 3.12 18.35 5.70
C ARG A 198 3.60 17.16 4.85
N MET A 199 2.91 16.03 4.89
CA MET A 199 3.24 14.88 4.04
C MET A 199 2.98 15.17 2.57
N LEU A 200 1.95 15.95 2.23
CA LEU A 200 1.71 16.43 0.86
C LEU A 200 2.84 17.35 0.37
N ASP A 201 3.36 18.25 1.23
CA ASP A 201 4.52 19.09 0.90
C ASP A 201 5.79 18.25 0.61
N LEU A 202 5.87 17.03 1.17
CA LEU A 202 6.94 16.06 0.91
C LEU A 202 6.68 15.15 -0.30
N GLY A 203 5.58 15.36 -1.03
CA GLY A 203 5.27 14.62 -2.25
C GLY A 203 4.49 13.32 -2.03
N VAL A 204 3.84 13.13 -0.87
CA VAL A 204 2.91 12.01 -0.68
C VAL A 204 1.67 12.21 -1.56
N GLU A 205 1.30 11.19 -2.31
CA GLU A 205 0.14 11.23 -3.20
C GLU A 205 -1.05 10.38 -2.71
N ARG A 206 -0.82 9.45 -1.80
CA ARG A 206 -1.84 8.53 -1.29
C ARG A 206 -1.71 8.32 0.21
N PHE A 207 -2.82 8.09 0.87
CA PHE A 207 -2.89 7.87 2.31
C PHE A 207 -3.65 6.56 2.62
N GLY A 208 -3.10 5.72 3.49
CA GLY A 208 -3.82 4.60 4.07
C GLY A 208 -4.57 5.06 5.33
N VAL A 209 -5.88 4.91 5.33
CA VAL A 209 -6.76 5.24 6.46
C VAL A 209 -7.53 3.99 6.91
N GLY A 210 -7.71 3.83 8.24
CA GLY A 210 -8.41 2.68 8.81
C GLY A 210 -8.77 2.91 10.26
#